data_7c8d00ddd3e574aaa4c0750d96b1213d
#
_entry.id   7c8d00ddd3e574aaa4c0750d96b1213d
#
_cell.length_a   1.000
_cell.length_b   1.000
_cell.length_c   1.000
_cell.angle_alpha   90.00
_cell.angle_beta   90.00
_cell.angle_gamma   90.00
#
_symmetry.space_group_name_H-M   'P 1'
#
loop_
_entity.id
_entity.type
_entity.pdbx_description
1 polymer ?
#
loop_
_entity_poly.entity_id
_entity_poly.type
_entity_poly.pdbx_seq_one_letter_code
_entity_poly.pdbx_strand_id
1 'polypeptide(L)'
;MTGHRSRLLLVIALTVALTVGCSGDGKQLTVFAASSLTDALADLAGAHRQVGGPGIVEVLGGSNHLAAQLRDGAPADVFVTADAALLAGLAIVGSPTPVTSNYLVVAVPTDNPGGVTGSTDLTRGDLRLAVCAAGVPCGNATADRFGDLPADTEEPSVRAVLSRLVLGEADLGVVYATDVAAKGEVVSPWPQEPLCPCVVYVAIALNGRGVDFVDFLVGPTAQNIFAIHGFSTP
;
A
#
# COMPACT_ATOMS: atom_id res chain seq x y z
N MET A 1 76.06 25.53 -42.20
CA MET A 1 75.03 26.57 -42.20
C MET A 1 73.65 25.89 -42.31
N THR A 2 73.12 25.51 -41.23
CA THR A 2 71.86 24.71 -41.19
C THR A 2 70.99 25.27 -40.10
N GLY A 3 69.90 25.92 -40.50
CA GLY A 3 68.90 26.50 -39.58
C GLY A 3 67.89 25.46 -39.14
N HIS A 4 67.84 25.21 -37.83
CA HIS A 4 66.83 24.38 -37.21
C HIS A 4 65.58 25.22 -36.87
N ARG A 5 64.48 24.98 -37.56
CA ARG A 5 63.17 25.56 -37.22
C ARG A 5 62.48 24.63 -36.20
N SER A 6 62.48 25.06 -34.94
CA SER A 6 61.65 24.43 -33.90
C SER A 6 60.17 24.75 -34.15
N ARG A 7 59.39 23.69 -34.44
CA ARG A 7 57.91 23.78 -34.45
C ARG A 7 57.40 23.54 -33.03
N LEU A 8 56.92 24.62 -32.43
CA LEU A 8 56.22 24.56 -31.14
C LEU A 8 54.79 24.02 -31.39
N LEU A 9 54.56 22.78 -31.01
CA LEU A 9 53.20 22.16 -31.02
C LEU A 9 52.47 22.60 -29.76
N LEU A 10 51.47 23.46 -29.92
CA LEU A 10 50.56 23.89 -28.87
C LEU A 10 49.50 22.77 -28.68
N VAL A 11 49.67 22.00 -27.63
CA VAL A 11 48.67 21.01 -27.22
C VAL A 11 47.62 21.73 -26.37
N ILE A 12 46.47 22.04 -26.95
CA ILE A 12 45.29 22.52 -26.23
C ILE A 12 44.64 21.32 -25.58
N ALA A 13 44.86 21.14 -24.28
CA ALA A 13 44.13 20.16 -23.49
C ALA A 13 42.72 20.70 -23.20
N LEU A 14 41.73 20.17 -23.95
CA LEU A 14 40.32 20.43 -23.71
C LEU A 14 39.88 19.63 -22.48
N THR A 15 39.91 20.23 -21.30
CA THR A 15 39.33 19.65 -20.07
C THR A 15 37.80 19.73 -20.16
N VAL A 16 37.16 18.64 -20.59
CA VAL A 16 35.73 18.45 -20.44
C VAL A 16 35.46 18.23 -18.95
N ALA A 17 35.00 19.25 -18.25
CA ALA A 17 34.46 19.11 -16.91
C ALA A 17 33.15 18.34 -17.02
N LEU A 18 33.20 17.03 -16.77
CA LEU A 18 32.01 16.22 -16.45
C LEU A 18 31.47 16.75 -15.12
N THR A 19 30.48 17.64 -15.18
CA THR A 19 29.63 17.90 -14.03
C THR A 19 28.81 16.64 -13.80
N VAL A 20 29.36 15.70 -13.02
CA VAL A 20 28.57 14.68 -12.37
C VAL A 20 27.63 15.44 -11.44
N GLY A 21 26.39 15.66 -11.91
CA GLY A 21 25.33 16.12 -11.07
C GLY A 21 25.16 15.08 -9.97
N CYS A 22 25.68 15.38 -8.78
CA CYS A 22 25.25 14.71 -7.57
C CYS A 22 23.76 15.01 -7.41
N SER A 23 22.91 14.15 -7.98
CA SER A 23 21.54 13.99 -7.53
C SER A 23 21.65 13.79 -6.03
N GLY A 24 21.12 14.72 -5.24
CA GLY A 24 21.21 14.68 -3.80
C GLY A 24 20.80 13.31 -3.30
N ASP A 25 21.72 12.66 -2.62
CA ASP A 25 21.52 11.42 -1.87
C ASP A 25 20.67 11.76 -0.63
N GLY A 26 19.47 12.28 -0.86
CA GLY A 26 18.44 12.36 0.16
C GLY A 26 18.10 10.92 0.52
N LYS A 27 18.51 10.49 1.73
CA LYS A 27 18.17 9.16 2.24
C LYS A 27 16.70 8.90 1.95
N GLN A 28 16.41 7.79 1.24
CA GLN A 28 15.05 7.35 0.96
C GLN A 28 14.24 7.29 2.26
N LEU A 29 12.94 7.55 2.17
CA LEU A 29 12.01 7.30 3.28
C LEU A 29 11.62 5.83 3.29
N THR A 30 11.63 5.23 4.46
CA THR A 30 11.06 3.89 4.66
C THR A 30 9.60 4.07 5.11
N VAL A 31 8.67 3.63 4.26
CA VAL A 31 7.23 3.71 4.51
C VAL A 31 6.68 2.31 4.75
N PHE A 32 6.22 2.06 5.97
CA PHE A 32 5.45 0.86 6.30
C PHE A 32 3.99 1.13 5.98
N ALA A 33 3.34 0.28 5.17
CA ALA A 33 1.96 0.51 4.76
C ALA A 33 1.14 -0.77 4.68
N ALA A 34 -0.14 -0.65 4.98
CA ALA A 34 -1.11 -1.72 4.83
C ALA A 34 -1.06 -2.31 3.41
N SER A 35 -1.10 -3.64 3.28
CA SER A 35 -0.94 -4.36 2.02
C SER A 35 -1.95 -3.98 0.94
N SER A 36 -3.14 -3.53 1.33
CA SER A 36 -4.17 -3.02 0.42
C SER A 36 -3.77 -1.74 -0.32
N LEU A 37 -2.74 -1.02 0.16
CA LEU A 37 -2.21 0.19 -0.47
C LEU A 37 -1.14 -0.10 -1.53
N THR A 38 -0.80 -1.37 -1.80
CA THR A 38 0.33 -1.76 -2.66
C THR A 38 0.35 -1.00 -3.99
N ASP A 39 -0.75 -1.02 -4.72
CA ASP A 39 -0.78 -0.42 -6.06
C ASP A 39 -0.81 1.12 -5.98
N ALA A 40 -1.55 1.68 -5.02
CA ALA A 40 -1.61 3.13 -4.82
C ALA A 40 -0.29 3.71 -4.30
N LEU A 41 0.42 3.00 -3.40
CA LEU A 41 1.65 3.50 -2.80
C LEU A 41 2.78 3.63 -3.83
N ALA A 42 2.85 2.73 -4.80
CA ALA A 42 3.81 2.82 -5.90
C ALA A 42 3.64 4.12 -6.72
N ASP A 43 2.38 4.47 -7.04
CA ASP A 43 2.07 5.71 -7.76
C ASP A 43 2.28 6.95 -6.88
N LEU A 44 1.91 6.89 -5.60
CA LEU A 44 2.17 7.94 -4.61
C LEU A 44 3.68 8.22 -4.45
N ALA A 45 4.50 7.17 -4.39
CA ALA A 45 5.95 7.28 -4.33
C ALA A 45 6.53 7.95 -5.58
N GLY A 46 5.99 7.60 -6.75
CA GLY A 46 6.32 8.24 -8.03
C GLY A 46 5.98 9.72 -8.04
N ALA A 47 4.76 10.06 -7.65
CA ALA A 47 4.27 11.44 -7.61
C ALA A 47 4.99 12.29 -6.56
N HIS A 48 5.29 11.73 -5.37
CA HIS A 48 6.07 12.42 -4.35
C HIS A 48 7.46 12.82 -4.86
N ARG A 49 8.12 11.92 -5.62
CA ARG A 49 9.41 12.24 -6.24
C ARG A 49 9.31 13.34 -7.30
N GLN A 50 8.21 13.38 -8.07
CA GLN A 50 7.99 14.41 -9.09
C GLN A 50 7.84 15.82 -8.49
N VAL A 51 7.35 15.93 -7.27
CA VAL A 51 7.26 17.21 -6.54
C VAL A 51 8.51 17.52 -5.72
N GLY A 52 9.61 16.79 -5.92
CA GLY A 52 10.90 17.02 -5.28
C GLY A 52 11.12 16.30 -3.96
N GLY A 53 10.21 15.43 -3.56
CA GLY A 53 10.36 14.61 -2.36
C GLY A 53 11.39 13.49 -2.52
N PRO A 54 11.94 12.94 -1.41
CA PRO A 54 12.83 11.80 -1.45
C PRO A 54 12.16 10.56 -2.02
N GLY A 55 12.98 9.62 -2.51
CA GLY A 55 12.50 8.30 -2.91
C GLY A 55 11.92 7.53 -1.71
N ILE A 56 11.06 6.56 -1.98
CA ILE A 56 10.40 5.75 -0.96
C ILE A 56 10.84 4.30 -1.09
N VAL A 57 11.16 3.68 0.04
CA VAL A 57 11.28 2.23 0.22
C VAL A 57 9.99 1.77 0.88
N GLU A 58 9.25 0.94 0.18
CA GLU A 58 7.95 0.44 0.61
C GLU A 58 8.12 -0.87 1.38
N VAL A 59 7.50 -0.96 2.55
CA VAL A 59 7.38 -2.18 3.34
C VAL A 59 5.90 -2.46 3.54
N LEU A 60 5.40 -3.45 2.82
CA LEU A 60 3.97 -3.74 2.71
C LEU A 60 3.62 -5.02 3.49
N GLY A 61 2.51 -5.00 4.21
CA GLY A 61 2.07 -6.16 4.99
C GLY A 61 0.75 -5.94 5.71
N GLY A 62 0.33 -6.92 6.48
CA GLY A 62 -0.76 -6.74 7.44
C GLY A 62 -0.39 -5.66 8.47
N SER A 63 -1.25 -4.69 8.68
CA SER A 63 -0.94 -3.55 9.55
C SER A 63 -0.54 -3.97 10.97
N ASN A 64 -1.15 -5.04 11.51
CA ASN A 64 -0.81 -5.58 12.82
C ASN A 64 0.63 -6.13 12.89
N HIS A 65 1.09 -6.83 11.85
CA HIS A 65 2.46 -7.33 11.76
C HIS A 65 3.47 -6.19 11.62
N LEU A 66 3.15 -5.19 10.79
CA LEU A 66 3.98 -4.00 10.65
C LEU A 66 4.07 -3.21 11.96
N ALA A 67 2.96 -3.04 12.66
CA ALA A 67 2.94 -2.40 13.98
C ALA A 67 3.77 -3.17 15.02
N ALA A 68 3.75 -4.51 14.98
CA ALA A 68 4.60 -5.34 15.85
C ALA A 68 6.09 -5.11 15.54
N GLN A 69 6.49 -5.13 14.27
CA GLN A 69 7.87 -4.85 13.84
C GLN A 69 8.33 -3.45 14.30
N LEU A 70 7.46 -2.44 14.20
CA LEU A 70 7.76 -1.08 14.68
C LEU A 70 7.96 -1.03 16.19
N ARG A 71 7.14 -1.75 16.97
CA ARG A 71 7.31 -1.86 18.43
C ARG A 71 8.60 -2.59 18.81
N ASP A 72 9.03 -3.54 17.97
CA ASP A 72 10.30 -4.26 18.11
C ASP A 72 11.51 -3.45 17.61
N GLY A 73 11.29 -2.20 17.18
CA GLY A 73 12.35 -1.27 16.80
C GLY A 73 12.75 -1.29 15.32
N ALA A 74 11.93 -1.87 14.45
CA ALA A 74 12.18 -1.78 13.00
C ALA A 74 12.22 -0.31 12.55
N PRO A 75 13.25 0.11 11.78
CA PRO A 75 13.38 1.48 11.36
C PRO A 75 12.38 1.81 10.26
N ALA A 76 11.55 2.82 10.49
CA ALA A 76 10.66 3.40 9.48
C ALA A 76 10.51 4.90 9.72
N ASP A 77 10.16 5.63 8.67
CA ASP A 77 9.92 7.07 8.71
C ASP A 77 8.42 7.39 8.78
N VAL A 78 7.60 6.56 8.13
CA VAL A 78 6.13 6.71 8.09
C VAL A 78 5.46 5.35 8.25
N PHE A 79 4.33 5.35 8.94
CA PHE A 79 3.42 4.21 9.00
C PHE A 79 2.04 4.60 8.50
N VAL A 80 1.51 3.84 7.53
CA VAL A 80 0.14 4.00 7.02
C VAL A 80 -0.64 2.73 7.33
N THR A 81 -1.53 2.82 8.29
CA THR A 81 -2.29 1.69 8.83
C THR A 81 -3.76 1.74 8.43
N ALA A 82 -4.37 0.57 8.27
CA ALA A 82 -5.82 0.40 8.09
C ALA A 82 -6.58 0.33 9.43
N ASP A 83 -5.91 0.53 10.57
CA ASP A 83 -6.51 0.56 11.89
C ASP A 83 -5.72 1.51 12.80
N ALA A 84 -6.35 2.61 13.20
CA ALA A 84 -5.73 3.62 14.06
C ALA A 84 -5.36 3.08 15.47
N ALA A 85 -6.04 2.05 15.96
CA ALA A 85 -5.73 1.45 17.27
C ALA A 85 -4.32 0.84 17.30
N LEU A 86 -3.77 0.45 16.15
CA LEU A 86 -2.42 -0.11 16.03
C LEU A 86 -1.30 0.90 16.28
N LEU A 87 -1.62 2.20 16.31
CA LEU A 87 -0.65 3.26 16.66
C LEU A 87 -0.30 3.28 18.15
N ALA A 88 -1.10 2.62 19.00
CA ALA A 88 -0.86 2.56 20.43
C ALA A 88 0.54 1.99 20.73
N GLY A 89 1.28 2.73 21.58
CA GLY A 89 2.63 2.35 22.00
C GLY A 89 3.75 2.62 21.00
N LEU A 90 3.46 3.22 19.85
CA LEU A 90 4.48 3.68 18.92
C LEU A 90 4.95 5.10 19.28
N ALA A 91 6.25 5.37 19.09
CA ALA A 91 6.76 6.73 19.11
C ALA A 91 6.34 7.43 17.80
N ILE A 92 5.57 8.51 17.91
CA ILE A 92 5.00 9.21 16.77
C ILE A 92 5.36 10.71 16.82
N VAL A 93 5.38 11.33 15.64
CA VAL A 93 5.56 12.79 15.46
C VAL A 93 4.29 13.38 14.85
N GLY A 94 3.75 14.39 15.50
CA GLY A 94 2.48 15.00 15.10
C GLY A 94 1.26 14.19 15.54
N SER A 95 0.20 14.25 14.74
CA SER A 95 -1.06 13.57 15.01
C SER A 95 -1.39 12.56 13.91
N PRO A 96 -2.06 11.46 14.24
CA PRO A 96 -2.58 10.54 13.24
C PRO A 96 -3.50 11.27 12.25
N THR A 97 -3.22 11.11 10.96
CA THR A 97 -3.89 11.84 9.88
C THR A 97 -4.67 10.87 9.01
N PRO A 98 -6.01 10.93 8.97
CA PRO A 98 -6.79 10.17 8.00
C PRO A 98 -6.42 10.57 6.56
N VAL A 99 -6.12 9.59 5.72
CA VAL A 99 -5.62 9.86 4.35
C VAL A 99 -6.55 9.32 3.27
N THR A 100 -7.27 8.23 3.55
CA THR A 100 -8.23 7.65 2.60
C THR A 100 -9.11 6.63 3.33
N SER A 101 -10.13 6.09 2.65
CA SER A 101 -10.98 5.03 3.18
C SER A 101 -11.30 3.95 2.15
N ASN A 102 -11.77 2.79 2.63
CA ASN A 102 -12.13 1.65 1.82
C ASN A 102 -13.29 0.88 2.44
N TYR A 103 -13.90 -0.03 1.71
CA TYR A 103 -14.97 -0.87 2.23
C TYR A 103 -14.78 -2.33 1.81
N LEU A 104 -15.35 -3.25 2.60
CA LEU A 104 -15.28 -4.67 2.33
C LEU A 104 -16.29 -5.09 1.25
N VAL A 105 -15.86 -6.05 0.46
CA VAL A 105 -16.69 -6.77 -0.51
C VAL A 105 -16.43 -8.27 -0.42
N VAL A 106 -17.40 -9.06 -0.79
CA VAL A 106 -17.18 -10.49 -1.06
C VAL A 106 -16.67 -10.60 -2.49
N ALA A 107 -15.58 -11.31 -2.67
CA ALA A 107 -14.98 -11.55 -3.97
C ALA A 107 -14.91 -13.05 -4.28
N VAL A 108 -14.94 -13.38 -5.56
CA VAL A 108 -14.80 -14.72 -6.10
C VAL A 108 -13.83 -14.69 -7.28
N PRO A 109 -13.24 -15.82 -7.70
CA PRO A 109 -12.57 -15.94 -8.99
C PRO A 109 -13.50 -15.49 -10.13
N THR A 110 -12.94 -14.97 -11.23
CA THR A 110 -13.71 -14.36 -12.34
C THR A 110 -14.77 -15.27 -12.93
N ASP A 111 -14.51 -16.59 -12.96
CA ASP A 111 -15.42 -17.62 -13.46
C ASP A 111 -16.46 -18.10 -12.44
N ASN A 112 -16.36 -17.60 -11.17
CA ASN A 112 -17.27 -17.94 -10.06
C ASN A 112 -17.59 -19.45 -9.97
N PRO A 113 -16.60 -20.31 -9.79
CA PRO A 113 -16.80 -21.77 -9.83
C PRO A 113 -17.74 -22.28 -8.71
N GLY A 114 -17.80 -21.53 -7.58
CA GLY A 114 -18.69 -21.84 -6.46
C GLY A 114 -20.15 -21.43 -6.68
N GLY A 115 -20.48 -20.74 -7.78
CA GLY A 115 -21.83 -20.23 -8.04
C GLY A 115 -22.33 -19.30 -6.93
N VAL A 116 -21.45 -18.48 -6.39
CA VAL A 116 -21.74 -17.52 -5.29
C VAL A 116 -22.65 -16.42 -5.81
N THR A 117 -23.73 -16.14 -5.11
CA THR A 117 -24.76 -15.17 -5.54
C THR A 117 -25.07 -14.08 -4.51
N GLY A 118 -24.61 -14.21 -3.28
CA GLY A 118 -24.91 -13.27 -2.21
C GLY A 118 -24.06 -13.48 -0.96
N SER A 119 -24.14 -12.55 -0.02
CA SER A 119 -23.43 -12.64 1.26
C SER A 119 -23.88 -13.82 2.14
N THR A 120 -25.06 -14.38 1.88
CA THR A 120 -25.54 -15.62 2.55
C THR A 120 -24.66 -16.84 2.23
N ASP A 121 -23.96 -16.81 1.10
CA ASP A 121 -23.05 -17.88 0.69
C ASP A 121 -21.76 -17.93 1.53
N LEU A 122 -21.46 -16.89 2.31
CA LEU A 122 -20.34 -16.89 3.26
C LEU A 122 -20.43 -17.97 4.34
N THR A 123 -21.62 -18.55 4.56
CA THR A 123 -21.84 -19.61 5.54
C THR A 123 -22.07 -20.99 4.90
N ARG A 124 -21.89 -21.11 3.58
CA ARG A 124 -22.02 -22.39 2.88
C ARG A 124 -20.84 -23.31 3.18
N GLY A 125 -21.12 -24.50 3.69
CA GLY A 125 -20.10 -25.50 4.06
C GLY A 125 -19.53 -26.29 2.88
N ASP A 126 -20.00 -26.07 1.66
CA ASP A 126 -19.48 -26.67 0.43
C ASP A 126 -18.54 -25.78 -0.36
N LEU A 127 -18.30 -24.56 0.14
CA LEU A 127 -17.39 -23.56 -0.45
C LEU A 127 -16.20 -23.32 0.47
N ARG A 128 -15.02 -23.17 -0.13
CA ARG A 128 -13.80 -22.79 0.59
C ARG A 128 -13.76 -21.28 0.78
N LEU A 129 -13.94 -20.83 2.00
CA LEU A 129 -13.93 -19.42 2.39
C LEU A 129 -12.57 -19.00 2.91
N ALA A 130 -12.00 -17.93 2.33
CA ALA A 130 -10.81 -17.25 2.84
C ALA A 130 -11.17 -15.88 3.44
N VAL A 131 -10.70 -15.63 4.66
CA VAL A 131 -10.83 -14.32 5.32
C VAL A 131 -9.51 -13.88 5.95
N CYS A 132 -9.40 -12.64 6.37
CA CYS A 132 -8.28 -12.21 7.18
C CYS A 132 -8.42 -12.76 8.61
N ALA A 133 -7.31 -13.13 9.24
CA ALA A 133 -7.26 -13.58 10.63
C ALA A 133 -7.74 -12.49 11.60
N ALA A 134 -8.21 -12.92 12.76
CA ALA A 134 -8.54 -12.02 13.86
C ALA A 134 -7.32 -11.13 14.24
N GLY A 135 -7.58 -9.86 14.56
CA GLY A 135 -6.54 -8.87 14.87
C GLY A 135 -5.86 -8.24 13.62
N VAL A 136 -6.13 -8.76 12.43
CA VAL A 136 -5.80 -8.07 11.17
C VAL A 136 -6.91 -7.06 10.88
N PRO A 137 -6.65 -5.83 10.39
CA PRO A 137 -7.70 -4.84 10.15
C PRO A 137 -8.87 -5.35 9.29
N CYS A 138 -8.58 -6.06 8.19
CA CYS A 138 -9.62 -6.69 7.36
C CYS A 138 -10.38 -7.81 8.09
N GLY A 139 -9.75 -8.55 8.99
CA GLY A 139 -10.41 -9.58 9.80
C GLY A 139 -11.35 -8.96 10.82
N ASN A 140 -10.91 -7.93 11.54
CA ASN A 140 -11.75 -7.18 12.46
C ASN A 140 -12.94 -6.57 11.74
N ALA A 141 -12.73 -5.91 10.60
CA ALA A 141 -13.80 -5.33 9.79
C ALA A 141 -14.76 -6.41 9.24
N THR A 142 -14.26 -7.61 8.91
CA THR A 142 -15.08 -8.74 8.49
C THR A 142 -15.99 -9.22 9.63
N ALA A 143 -15.42 -9.39 10.83
CA ALA A 143 -16.18 -9.81 12.01
C ALA A 143 -17.23 -8.76 12.41
N ASP A 144 -16.88 -7.48 12.37
CA ASP A 144 -17.83 -6.39 12.64
C ASP A 144 -18.99 -6.37 11.64
N ARG A 145 -18.74 -6.74 10.39
CA ARG A 145 -19.72 -6.67 9.30
C ARG A 145 -20.60 -7.92 9.18
N PHE A 146 -20.00 -9.09 9.33
CA PHE A 146 -20.62 -10.37 9.01
C PHE A 146 -20.71 -11.32 10.22
N GLY A 147 -20.12 -10.95 11.38
CA GLY A 147 -19.98 -11.84 12.53
C GLY A 147 -18.89 -12.89 12.31
N ASP A 148 -18.92 -13.94 13.14
CA ASP A 148 -18.00 -15.08 13.00
C ASP A 148 -18.39 -15.92 11.77
N LEU A 149 -17.45 -16.05 10.85
CA LEU A 149 -17.62 -16.82 9.64
C LEU A 149 -16.89 -18.18 9.75
N PRO A 150 -17.43 -19.26 9.16
CA PRO A 150 -16.79 -20.57 9.13
C PRO A 150 -15.70 -20.62 8.07
N ALA A 151 -14.63 -19.85 8.25
CA ALA A 151 -13.55 -19.74 7.29
C ALA A 151 -12.71 -21.01 7.22
N ASP A 152 -12.35 -21.44 6.00
CA ASP A 152 -11.40 -22.54 5.77
C ASP A 152 -9.96 -22.09 5.96
N THR A 153 -9.69 -20.82 5.64
CA THR A 153 -8.37 -20.22 5.86
C THR A 153 -8.47 -18.81 6.43
N GLU A 154 -7.58 -18.51 7.37
CA GLU A 154 -7.41 -17.20 7.97
C GLU A 154 -6.04 -16.62 7.58
N GLU A 155 -6.05 -15.52 6.87
CA GLU A 155 -4.86 -14.97 6.22
C GLU A 155 -4.27 -13.76 6.97
N PRO A 156 -2.94 -13.58 6.92
CA PRO A 156 -2.25 -12.50 7.62
C PRO A 156 -2.46 -11.11 7.01
N SER A 157 -3.09 -11.01 5.85
CA SER A 157 -3.40 -9.75 5.17
C SER A 157 -4.46 -9.95 4.09
N VAL A 158 -5.11 -8.86 3.67
CA VAL A 158 -6.11 -8.91 2.59
C VAL A 158 -5.50 -9.38 1.25
N ARG A 159 -4.23 -9.04 0.99
CA ARG A 159 -3.54 -9.51 -0.23
C ARG A 159 -3.26 -11.02 -0.20
N ALA A 160 -3.12 -11.62 0.97
CA ALA A 160 -3.05 -13.07 1.10
C ALA A 160 -4.41 -13.72 0.80
N VAL A 161 -5.53 -13.14 1.27
CA VAL A 161 -6.89 -13.58 0.88
C VAL A 161 -7.06 -13.50 -0.63
N LEU A 162 -6.72 -12.35 -1.23
CA LEU A 162 -6.79 -12.16 -2.68
C LEU A 162 -5.99 -13.23 -3.44
N SER A 163 -4.79 -13.56 -2.95
CA SER A 163 -3.95 -14.59 -3.56
C SER A 163 -4.61 -15.97 -3.54
N ARG A 164 -5.33 -16.33 -2.46
CA ARG A 164 -6.08 -17.59 -2.40
C ARG A 164 -7.14 -17.68 -3.49
N LEU A 165 -7.85 -16.57 -3.73
CA LEU A 165 -8.86 -16.51 -4.80
C LEU A 165 -8.23 -16.64 -6.18
N VAL A 166 -7.17 -15.88 -6.45
CA VAL A 166 -6.46 -15.89 -7.75
C VAL A 166 -5.85 -17.25 -8.07
N LEU A 167 -5.34 -17.96 -7.05
CA LEU A 167 -4.76 -19.30 -7.21
C LEU A 167 -5.81 -20.42 -7.24
N GLY A 168 -7.11 -20.11 -7.08
CA GLY A 168 -8.19 -21.09 -7.01
C GLY A 168 -8.12 -21.96 -5.74
N GLU A 169 -7.47 -21.49 -4.69
CA GLU A 169 -7.38 -22.15 -3.39
C GLU A 169 -8.58 -21.82 -2.48
N ALA A 170 -9.32 -20.74 -2.82
CA ALA A 170 -10.60 -20.38 -2.21
C ALA A 170 -11.66 -20.13 -3.30
N ASP A 171 -12.90 -20.41 -2.99
CA ASP A 171 -14.04 -20.21 -3.88
C ASP A 171 -14.69 -18.83 -3.66
N LEU A 172 -14.55 -18.29 -2.44
CA LEU A 172 -14.95 -16.94 -2.09
C LEU A 172 -14.05 -16.39 -0.98
N GLY A 173 -14.03 -15.06 -0.84
CA GLY A 173 -13.28 -14.40 0.23
C GLY A 173 -13.79 -13.00 0.49
N VAL A 174 -13.44 -12.44 1.65
CA VAL A 174 -13.74 -11.07 2.02
C VAL A 174 -12.50 -10.21 1.83
N VAL A 175 -12.58 -9.24 0.91
CA VAL A 175 -11.48 -8.35 0.52
C VAL A 175 -11.97 -6.90 0.48
N TYR A 176 -11.10 -5.97 0.15
CA TYR A 176 -11.54 -4.58 -0.09
C TYR A 176 -11.97 -4.37 -1.55
N ALA A 177 -12.84 -3.38 -1.77
CA ALA A 177 -13.30 -3.02 -3.10
C ALA A 177 -12.15 -2.67 -4.05
N THR A 178 -11.10 -2.01 -3.54
CA THR A 178 -9.90 -1.68 -4.31
C THR A 178 -9.13 -2.91 -4.77
N ASP A 179 -9.16 -4.02 -4.02
CA ASP A 179 -8.49 -5.27 -4.40
C ASP A 179 -9.16 -5.91 -5.62
N VAL A 180 -10.49 -5.81 -5.70
CA VAL A 180 -11.26 -6.28 -6.86
C VAL A 180 -11.00 -5.40 -8.08
N ALA A 181 -10.96 -4.08 -7.89
CA ALA A 181 -10.72 -3.14 -8.97
C ALA A 181 -9.31 -3.27 -9.59
N ALA A 182 -8.31 -3.64 -8.78
CA ALA A 182 -6.91 -3.61 -9.19
C ALA A 182 -6.49 -4.77 -10.10
N LYS A 183 -7.07 -5.96 -9.97
CA LYS A 183 -6.49 -7.18 -10.58
C LYS A 183 -7.27 -7.76 -11.74
N GLY A 184 -8.57 -7.54 -11.86
CA GLY A 184 -9.38 -8.18 -12.89
C GLY A 184 -9.45 -9.72 -12.85
N GLU A 185 -8.75 -10.35 -11.90
CA GLU A 185 -8.67 -11.81 -11.71
C GLU A 185 -9.72 -12.32 -10.72
N VAL A 186 -10.32 -11.40 -9.99
CA VAL A 186 -11.44 -11.65 -9.09
C VAL A 186 -12.53 -10.62 -9.36
N VAL A 187 -13.75 -10.97 -9.06
CA VAL A 187 -14.93 -10.12 -9.23
C VAL A 187 -15.79 -10.14 -7.98
N SER A 188 -16.57 -9.08 -7.77
CA SER A 188 -17.68 -9.12 -6.85
C SER A 188 -18.91 -9.58 -7.64
N PRO A 189 -19.49 -10.74 -7.34
CA PRO A 189 -20.50 -11.38 -8.19
C PRO A 189 -21.86 -10.68 -8.20
N TRP A 190 -22.06 -9.68 -7.33
CA TRP A 190 -23.26 -8.82 -7.28
C TRP A 190 -22.87 -7.40 -6.87
N PRO A 191 -23.71 -6.42 -7.23
CA PRO A 191 -23.53 -5.06 -6.76
C PRO A 191 -23.57 -5.03 -5.22
N GLN A 192 -22.48 -4.61 -4.62
CA GLN A 192 -22.41 -4.40 -3.16
C GLN A 192 -22.47 -2.91 -2.92
N GLU A 193 -23.52 -2.46 -2.24
CA GLU A 193 -23.56 -1.07 -1.79
C GLU A 193 -22.54 -0.90 -0.67
N PRO A 194 -21.68 0.11 -0.77
CA PRO A 194 -20.80 0.47 0.32
C PRO A 194 -21.68 0.98 1.47
N LEU A 195 -21.89 0.13 2.48
CA LEU A 195 -22.74 0.50 3.62
C LEU A 195 -22.09 1.55 4.52
N CYS A 196 -20.78 1.68 4.46
CA CYS A 196 -19.96 2.74 5.05
C CYS A 196 -18.51 2.54 4.59
N PRO A 197 -17.63 3.53 4.66
CA PRO A 197 -16.20 3.27 4.66
C PRO A 197 -15.91 2.44 5.92
N CYS A 198 -15.75 1.13 5.76
CA CYS A 198 -15.52 0.21 6.89
C CYS A 198 -14.12 0.36 7.48
N VAL A 199 -13.22 0.96 6.71
CA VAL A 199 -11.80 1.11 7.08
C VAL A 199 -11.32 2.49 6.67
N VAL A 200 -10.82 3.25 7.64
CA VAL A 200 -10.13 4.52 7.42
C VAL A 200 -8.64 4.28 7.57
N TYR A 201 -7.88 4.64 6.54
CA TYR A 201 -6.42 4.59 6.59
C TYR A 201 -5.88 5.84 7.24
N VAL A 202 -4.98 5.63 8.19
CA VAL A 202 -4.34 6.69 8.94
C VAL A 202 -2.84 6.66 8.71
N ALA A 203 -2.27 7.79 8.32
CA ALA A 203 -0.83 7.98 8.21
C ALA A 203 -0.28 8.69 9.44
N ILE A 204 0.93 8.32 9.83
CA ILE A 204 1.67 8.95 10.91
C ILE A 204 3.16 8.99 10.61
N ALA A 205 3.82 10.11 10.89
CA ALA A 205 5.27 10.20 10.89
C ALA A 205 5.84 9.57 12.16
N LEU A 206 6.85 8.72 12.01
CA LEU A 206 7.55 8.08 13.13
C LEU A 206 8.80 8.88 13.54
N ASN A 207 9.21 9.81 12.69
CA ASN A 207 10.28 10.77 12.96
C ASN A 207 10.09 12.01 12.08
N GLY A 208 10.93 13.03 12.25
CA GLY A 208 10.81 14.31 11.51
C GLY A 208 10.96 14.20 9.99
N ARG A 209 11.58 13.12 9.47
CA ARG A 209 11.74 12.92 8.03
C ARG A 209 10.44 12.53 7.32
N GLY A 210 9.53 11.88 8.05
CA GLY A 210 8.26 11.40 7.51
C GLY A 210 7.17 12.47 7.39
N VAL A 211 7.33 13.64 8.03
CA VAL A 211 6.28 14.65 8.14
C VAL A 211 5.81 15.14 6.77
N ASP A 212 6.75 15.54 5.91
CA ASP A 212 6.41 16.06 4.58
C ASP A 212 5.68 15.04 3.70
N PHE A 213 5.96 13.74 3.88
CA PHE A 213 5.25 12.69 3.15
C PHE A 213 3.82 12.51 3.69
N VAL A 214 3.61 12.58 5.01
CA VAL A 214 2.26 12.55 5.58
C VAL A 214 1.44 13.74 5.08
N ASP A 215 2.02 14.94 5.03
CA ASP A 215 1.37 16.14 4.48
C ASP A 215 1.07 15.98 2.98
N PHE A 216 1.97 15.37 2.22
CA PHE A 216 1.74 15.05 0.81
C PHE A 216 0.52 14.14 0.63
N LEU A 217 0.32 13.12 1.49
CA LEU A 217 -0.77 12.16 1.37
C LEU A 217 -2.17 12.79 1.48
N VAL A 218 -2.31 13.92 2.15
CA VAL A 218 -3.59 14.66 2.21
C VAL A 218 -3.72 15.73 1.13
N GLY A 219 -2.67 15.96 0.36
CA GLY A 219 -2.65 16.93 -0.74
C GLY A 219 -3.44 16.44 -1.97
N PRO A 220 -3.84 17.36 -2.87
CA PRO A 220 -4.71 17.05 -3.99
C PRO A 220 -4.14 16.00 -4.95
N THR A 221 -2.83 15.97 -5.15
CA THR A 221 -2.16 14.98 -6.00
C THR A 221 -2.34 13.56 -5.45
N ALA A 222 -2.09 13.37 -4.17
CA ALA A 222 -2.24 12.06 -3.53
C ALA A 222 -3.71 11.63 -3.46
N GLN A 223 -4.61 12.57 -3.16
CA GLN A 223 -6.05 12.28 -3.11
C GLN A 223 -6.61 11.86 -4.48
N ASN A 224 -6.12 12.45 -5.56
CA ASN A 224 -6.47 12.01 -6.91
C ASN A 224 -5.94 10.60 -7.22
N ILE A 225 -4.72 10.26 -6.78
CA ILE A 225 -4.16 8.91 -6.93
C ILE A 225 -5.01 7.90 -6.14
N PHE A 226 -5.36 8.17 -4.90
CA PHE A 226 -6.26 7.31 -4.13
C PHE A 226 -7.58 7.07 -4.87
N ALA A 227 -8.20 8.13 -5.40
CA ALA A 227 -9.45 8.01 -6.16
C ALA A 227 -9.30 7.16 -7.43
N ILE A 228 -8.18 7.29 -8.17
CA ILE A 228 -7.88 6.45 -9.35
C ILE A 228 -7.80 4.96 -8.96
N HIS A 229 -7.25 4.66 -7.80
CA HIS A 229 -7.18 3.29 -7.27
C HIS A 229 -8.47 2.83 -6.58
N GLY A 230 -9.56 3.58 -6.65
CA GLY A 230 -10.87 3.20 -6.12
C GLY A 230 -11.07 3.42 -4.62
N PHE A 231 -10.13 4.10 -3.96
CA PHE A 231 -10.31 4.53 -2.57
C PHE A 231 -11.27 5.72 -2.50
N SER A 232 -11.93 5.86 -1.35
CA SER A 232 -12.81 6.98 -1.03
C SER A 232 -12.10 8.00 -0.14
N THR A 233 -12.62 9.22 -0.09
CA THR A 233 -12.17 10.22 0.90
C THR A 233 -12.40 9.69 2.32
N PRO A 234 -11.55 10.07 3.30
CA PRO A 234 -11.69 9.65 4.69
C PRO A 234 -13.04 9.97 5.31
#